data_0f0b7dc7e1bd2a3bb8257fb6a423d785
#
_entry.id   0f0b7dc7e1bd2a3bb8257fb6a423d785
#
_cell.length_a   1.000
_cell.length_b   1.000
_cell.length_c   1.000
_cell.angle_alpha   90.00
_cell.angle_beta   90.00
_cell.angle_gamma   90.00
#
_symmetry.space_group_name_H-M   'P 1'
#
loop_
_entity.id
_entity.type
_entity.pdbx_description
1 polymer ?
#
loop_
_entity_poly.entity_id
_entity_poly.type
_entity_poly.pdbx_seq_one_letter_code
_entity_poly.pdbx_strand_id
1 'polypeptide(L)'
;MKRTAVIVILSLLAAFVFSACAPAAPSGQTPEFLNDIGKTLIELKNEHPEGEIIESLDSSPDCAAICFGEPEAEYAYYFFGTQSGDSEKAMSECEEQLKCAGFVTTANILFPDMEDDMSFEDFFSLIGVDDYEYFGEDTLAAGLLRFMYQDMEVMVNTNEITPRGGWDFTGEEIVKRDAPVSIADPEILNTNSDLAGAVMFDKTVS
;
A
#
# COMPACT_ATOMS: atom_id res chain seq x y z
N MET A 1 1.58 -60.12 8.23
CA MET A 1 2.03 -59.16 7.20
C MET A 1 0.91 -58.41 6.45
N LYS A 2 -0.39 -58.66 6.67
CA LYS A 2 -1.51 -57.93 5.94
C LYS A 2 -2.03 -56.71 6.70
N ARG A 3 -1.74 -56.49 7.97
CA ARG A 3 -2.24 -55.34 8.74
C ARG A 3 -1.36 -54.06 8.66
N THR A 4 -0.09 -54.21 8.34
CA THR A 4 0.85 -53.11 8.21
C THR A 4 0.68 -52.35 6.87
N ALA A 5 0.27 -53.05 5.82
CA ALA A 5 0.04 -52.46 4.52
C ALA A 5 -1.22 -51.50 4.47
N VAL A 6 -2.25 -51.83 5.29
CA VAL A 6 -3.49 -51.03 5.33
C VAL A 6 -3.26 -49.72 6.09
N ILE A 7 -2.40 -49.70 7.09
CA ILE A 7 -2.09 -48.47 7.89
C ILE A 7 -1.27 -47.49 7.02
N VAL A 8 -0.35 -47.97 6.18
CA VAL A 8 0.47 -47.13 5.34
C VAL A 8 -0.38 -46.52 4.20
N ILE A 9 -1.35 -47.24 3.68
CA ILE A 9 -2.26 -46.70 2.65
C ILE A 9 -3.22 -45.67 3.21
N LEU A 10 -3.71 -45.85 4.45
CA LEU A 10 -4.57 -44.84 5.10
C LEU A 10 -3.81 -43.56 5.47
N SER A 11 -2.55 -43.65 5.88
CA SER A 11 -1.72 -42.47 6.18
C SER A 11 -1.31 -41.70 4.92
N LEU A 12 -1.13 -42.38 3.77
CA LEU A 12 -0.92 -41.69 2.48
C LEU A 12 -2.18 -41.03 1.94
N LEU A 13 -3.36 -41.61 2.13
CA LEU A 13 -4.61 -40.96 1.74
C LEU A 13 -4.94 -39.74 2.62
N ALA A 14 -4.63 -39.78 3.92
CA ALA A 14 -4.81 -38.63 4.79
C ALA A 14 -3.88 -37.46 4.43
N ALA A 15 -2.65 -37.73 3.97
CA ALA A 15 -1.73 -36.69 3.50
C ALA A 15 -2.21 -36.01 2.21
N PHE A 16 -2.93 -36.73 1.34
CA PHE A 16 -3.48 -36.15 0.10
C PHE A 16 -4.74 -35.30 0.33
N VAL A 17 -5.52 -35.58 1.38
CA VAL A 17 -6.75 -34.81 1.68
C VAL A 17 -6.43 -33.48 2.38
N PHE A 18 -5.32 -33.38 3.13
CA PHE A 18 -4.90 -32.12 3.74
C PHE A 18 -4.12 -31.19 2.77
N SER A 19 -3.66 -31.70 1.63
CA SER A 19 -3.00 -30.87 0.60
C SER A 19 -3.97 -30.16 -0.36
N ALA A 20 -5.26 -30.43 -0.25
CA ALA A 20 -6.29 -29.88 -1.16
C ALA A 20 -7.07 -28.68 -0.57
N CYS A 21 -6.72 -28.23 0.63
CA CYS A 21 -7.32 -27.06 1.29
C CYS A 21 -6.30 -26.02 1.72
N ALA A 22 -5.19 -25.88 1.03
CA ALA A 22 -4.50 -24.60 1.05
C ALA A 22 -5.39 -23.64 0.27
N PRO A 23 -5.77 -22.47 0.83
CA PRO A 23 -6.44 -21.45 0.02
C PRO A 23 -5.56 -21.23 -1.22
N ALA A 24 -6.17 -21.23 -2.40
CA ALA A 24 -5.46 -20.89 -3.61
C ALA A 24 -4.81 -19.54 -3.33
N ALA A 25 -3.49 -19.45 -3.50
CA ALA A 25 -2.83 -18.16 -3.47
C ALA A 25 -3.57 -17.27 -4.48
N PRO A 26 -3.87 -16.01 -4.12
CA PRO A 26 -4.57 -15.10 -5.02
C PRO A 26 -3.85 -15.13 -6.37
N SER A 27 -4.60 -15.37 -7.44
CA SER A 27 -4.07 -15.55 -8.81
C SER A 27 -3.66 -14.22 -9.45
N GLY A 28 -3.75 -13.12 -8.71
CA GLY A 28 -3.40 -11.78 -9.18
C GLY A 28 -1.91 -11.68 -9.50
N GLN A 29 -1.59 -11.22 -10.70
CA GLN A 29 -0.21 -10.82 -11.02
C GLN A 29 0.14 -9.61 -10.14
N THR A 30 1.18 -9.75 -9.33
CA THR A 30 1.74 -8.63 -8.58
C THR A 30 2.22 -7.57 -9.58
N PRO A 31 1.79 -6.31 -9.48
CA PRO A 31 2.24 -5.26 -10.37
C PRO A 31 3.78 -5.15 -10.39
N GLU A 32 4.37 -4.97 -11.58
CA GLU A 32 5.83 -4.93 -11.74
C GLU A 32 6.49 -3.80 -10.96
N PHE A 33 5.79 -2.67 -10.77
CA PHE A 33 6.31 -1.53 -10.02
C PHE A 33 6.61 -1.86 -8.55
N LEU A 34 5.98 -2.88 -7.96
CA LEU A 34 6.28 -3.32 -6.60
C LEU A 34 7.73 -3.87 -6.46
N ASN A 35 8.38 -4.24 -7.55
CA ASN A 35 9.80 -4.63 -7.54
C ASN A 35 10.76 -3.46 -7.24
N ASP A 36 10.26 -2.23 -7.25
CA ASP A 36 11.04 -1.04 -6.96
C ASP A 36 11.09 -0.69 -5.47
N ILE A 37 10.34 -1.41 -4.63
CA ILE A 37 10.41 -1.28 -3.17
C ILE A 37 11.84 -1.56 -2.71
N GLY A 38 12.38 -0.64 -1.91
CA GLY A 38 13.75 -0.69 -1.41
C GLY A 38 14.81 -0.05 -2.31
N LYS A 39 14.50 0.34 -3.56
CA LYS A 39 15.38 1.20 -4.36
C LYS A 39 15.51 2.59 -3.72
N THR A 40 16.67 3.20 -3.86
CA THR A 40 16.88 4.56 -3.38
C THR A 40 16.22 5.60 -4.27
N LEU A 41 15.94 6.79 -3.71
CA LEU A 41 15.36 7.89 -4.49
C LEU A 41 16.26 8.28 -5.67
N ILE A 42 17.59 8.27 -5.49
CA ILE A 42 18.51 8.61 -6.57
C ILE A 42 18.50 7.55 -7.69
N GLU A 43 18.34 6.27 -7.35
CA GLU A 43 18.20 5.21 -8.36
C GLU A 43 16.92 5.42 -9.18
N LEU A 44 15.79 5.70 -8.52
CA LEU A 44 14.53 5.96 -9.20
C LEU A 44 14.56 7.24 -10.04
N LYS A 45 15.20 8.33 -9.57
CA LYS A 45 15.40 9.54 -10.38
C LYS A 45 16.23 9.28 -11.64
N ASN A 46 17.18 8.36 -11.60
CA ASN A 46 17.96 7.98 -12.77
C ASN A 46 17.16 7.12 -13.76
N GLU A 47 16.27 6.27 -13.27
CA GLU A 47 15.38 5.44 -14.09
C GLU A 47 14.22 6.24 -14.67
N HIS A 48 13.75 7.27 -13.95
CA HIS A 48 12.62 8.13 -14.28
C HIS A 48 13.04 9.61 -14.33
N PRO A 49 13.76 10.04 -15.36
CA PRO A 49 14.33 11.40 -15.42
C PRO A 49 13.29 12.52 -15.55
N GLU A 50 12.05 12.19 -15.97
CA GLU A 50 10.93 13.12 -16.05
C GLU A 50 10.11 13.16 -14.73
N GLY A 51 10.52 12.38 -13.73
CA GLY A 51 9.83 12.30 -12.43
C GLY A 51 10.03 13.56 -11.60
N GLU A 52 9.02 13.93 -10.83
CA GLU A 52 9.02 15.06 -9.91
C GLU A 52 8.56 14.66 -8.52
N ILE A 53 8.90 15.49 -7.52
CA ILE A 53 8.45 15.29 -6.14
C ILE A 53 7.01 15.79 -6.02
N ILE A 54 6.12 14.89 -5.58
CA ILE A 54 4.70 15.16 -5.34
C ILE A 54 4.50 15.26 -3.83
N GLU A 55 4.13 16.45 -3.32
CA GLU A 55 4.01 16.68 -1.88
C GLU A 55 2.72 16.11 -1.26
N SER A 56 1.67 15.96 -2.02
CA SER A 56 0.38 15.51 -1.46
C SER A 56 -0.48 14.84 -2.49
N LEU A 57 -0.83 13.58 -2.26
CA LEU A 57 -1.94 12.90 -2.92
C LEU A 57 -3.18 12.86 -2.01
N ASP A 58 -3.04 13.17 -0.73
CA ASP A 58 -4.14 13.23 0.22
C ASP A 58 -4.26 14.62 0.84
N SER A 59 -5.49 15.10 0.86
CA SER A 59 -5.89 16.44 1.25
C SER A 59 -6.00 16.68 2.76
N SER A 60 -5.37 15.86 3.60
CA SER A 60 -5.32 16.20 5.02
C SER A 60 -4.29 17.30 5.23
N PRO A 61 -4.69 18.48 5.77
CA PRO A 61 -3.76 19.58 6.00
C PRO A 61 -2.66 19.23 7.01
N ASP A 62 -2.80 18.14 7.75
CA ASP A 62 -1.90 17.73 8.82
C ASP A 62 -1.01 16.53 8.46
N CYS A 63 -1.21 15.90 7.30
CA CYS A 63 -0.42 14.75 6.88
C CYS A 63 -0.27 14.75 5.36
N ALA A 64 0.93 14.99 4.88
CA ALA A 64 1.28 14.89 3.47
C ALA A 64 2.11 13.64 3.22
N ALA A 65 1.72 12.86 2.24
CA ALA A 65 2.56 11.78 1.71
C ALA A 65 3.64 12.37 0.81
N ILE A 66 4.87 12.00 1.03
CA ILE A 66 5.99 12.42 0.18
C ILE A 66 6.20 11.36 -0.89
N CYS A 67 5.91 11.76 -2.11
CA CYS A 67 5.94 10.90 -3.27
C CYS A 67 6.89 11.44 -4.35
N PHE A 68 7.34 10.55 -5.19
CA PHE A 68 8.05 10.84 -6.43
C PHE A 68 7.37 10.11 -7.57
N GLY A 69 7.19 10.74 -8.72
CA GLY A 69 6.52 10.09 -9.85
C GLY A 69 6.61 10.89 -11.13
N GLU A 70 6.29 10.25 -12.23
CA GLU A 70 6.17 10.91 -13.53
C GLU A 70 4.77 11.53 -13.68
N PRO A 71 4.66 12.70 -14.34
CA PRO A 71 3.37 13.25 -14.71
C PRO A 71 2.54 12.23 -15.51
N GLU A 72 1.27 12.09 -15.16
CA GLU A 72 0.32 11.17 -15.82
C GLU A 72 0.60 9.66 -15.60
N ALA A 73 1.54 9.27 -14.72
CA ALA A 73 1.72 7.88 -14.34
C ALA A 73 0.53 7.38 -13.50
N GLU A 74 0.19 6.10 -13.64
CA GLU A 74 -0.89 5.46 -12.89
C GLU A 74 -0.53 5.19 -11.42
N TYR A 75 0.72 5.46 -11.03
CA TYR A 75 1.24 5.30 -9.68
C TYR A 75 2.34 6.32 -9.38
N ALA A 76 2.56 6.57 -8.09
CA ALA A 76 3.72 7.33 -7.61
C ALA A 76 4.44 6.56 -6.52
N TYR A 77 5.76 6.67 -6.51
CA TYR A 77 6.61 6.07 -5.48
C TYR A 77 6.42 6.76 -4.15
N TYR A 78 6.17 5.98 -3.10
CA TYR A 78 5.89 6.47 -1.76
C TYR A 78 7.12 6.31 -0.88
N PHE A 79 7.59 7.40 -0.28
CA PHE A 79 8.76 7.38 0.59
C PHE A 79 8.41 7.56 2.06
N PHE A 80 7.70 8.60 2.44
CA PHE A 80 7.25 8.80 3.82
C PHE A 80 6.08 9.78 3.91
N GLY A 81 5.32 9.67 5.02
CA GLY A 81 4.34 10.68 5.42
C GLY A 81 4.97 11.67 6.39
N THR A 82 4.58 12.94 6.32
CA THR A 82 5.03 13.98 7.23
C THR A 82 3.89 14.92 7.59
N GLN A 83 3.94 15.49 8.79
CA GLN A 83 2.92 16.43 9.28
C GLN A 83 3.29 17.87 8.96
N SER A 84 4.18 18.35 8.47
CA SER A 84 4.57 19.72 8.11
C SER A 84 6.08 19.90 8.06
N GLY A 85 6.55 20.74 7.17
CA GLY A 85 7.95 21.08 7.04
C GLY A 85 8.35 21.16 5.57
N ASP A 86 9.63 21.38 5.33
CA ASP A 86 10.19 21.41 3.97
C ASP A 86 10.52 19.99 3.50
N SER A 87 9.48 19.27 3.12
CA SER A 87 9.58 17.86 2.70
C SER A 87 10.39 17.67 1.42
N GLU A 88 10.26 18.60 0.49
CA GLU A 88 11.02 18.60 -0.75
C GLU A 88 12.52 18.70 -0.48
N LYS A 89 12.90 19.58 0.45
CA LYS A 89 14.27 19.71 0.89
C LYS A 89 14.76 18.47 1.63
N ALA A 90 13.97 17.89 2.52
CA ALA A 90 14.33 16.66 3.22
C ALA A 90 14.57 15.51 2.24
N MET A 91 13.70 15.32 1.23
CA MET A 91 13.90 14.32 0.19
C MET A 91 15.17 14.59 -0.64
N SER A 92 15.39 15.83 -1.06
CA SER A 92 16.57 16.22 -1.84
C SER A 92 17.89 16.02 -1.08
N GLU A 93 17.90 16.24 0.22
CA GLU A 93 19.10 16.07 1.05
C GLU A 93 19.40 14.62 1.44
N CYS A 94 18.40 13.74 1.37
CA CYS A 94 18.50 12.32 1.73
C CYS A 94 18.41 11.36 0.53
N GLU A 95 18.42 11.85 -0.71
CA GLU A 95 18.09 11.06 -1.91
C GLU A 95 18.95 9.80 -2.13
N GLU A 96 20.18 9.78 -1.61
CA GLU A 96 21.07 8.61 -1.67
C GLU A 96 20.71 7.54 -0.61
N GLN A 97 19.90 7.87 0.38
CA GLN A 97 19.60 7.03 1.54
C GLN A 97 18.12 6.68 1.65
N LEU A 98 17.23 7.60 1.24
CA LEU A 98 15.79 7.35 1.20
C LEU A 98 15.48 6.22 0.23
N LYS A 99 14.72 5.23 0.72
CA LYS A 99 14.30 4.07 -0.07
C LYS A 99 12.82 4.15 -0.39
N CYS A 100 12.44 3.70 -1.56
CA CYS A 100 11.04 3.50 -1.90
C CYS A 100 10.40 2.58 -0.85
N ALA A 101 9.49 3.10 -0.06
CA ALA A 101 8.76 2.32 0.92
C ALA A 101 7.51 1.67 0.32
N GLY A 102 6.98 2.21 -0.77
CA GLY A 102 5.76 1.71 -1.39
C GLY A 102 5.27 2.61 -2.52
N PHE A 103 3.97 2.60 -2.74
CA PHE A 103 3.33 3.30 -3.85
C PHE A 103 2.00 3.91 -3.44
N VAL A 104 1.61 4.94 -4.18
CA VAL A 104 0.25 5.48 -4.20
C VAL A 104 -0.31 5.25 -5.59
N THR A 105 -1.50 4.70 -5.69
CA THR A 105 -2.15 4.29 -6.95
C THR A 105 -3.67 4.18 -6.75
N THR A 106 -4.36 3.44 -7.61
CA THR A 106 -5.77 3.09 -7.44
C THR A 106 -5.96 1.59 -7.21
N ALA A 107 -7.12 1.21 -6.68
CA ALA A 107 -7.41 -0.17 -6.28
C ALA A 107 -7.26 -1.16 -7.46
N ASN A 108 -7.75 -0.82 -8.65
CA ASN A 108 -7.65 -1.67 -9.83
C ASN A 108 -6.23 -1.82 -10.39
N ILE A 109 -5.34 -0.89 -10.09
CA ILE A 109 -3.93 -0.98 -10.49
C ILE A 109 -3.17 -1.90 -9.51
N LEU A 110 -3.42 -1.75 -8.20
CA LEU A 110 -2.80 -2.61 -7.19
C LEU A 110 -3.39 -4.03 -7.21
N PHE A 111 -4.68 -4.15 -7.47
CA PHE A 111 -5.43 -5.41 -7.51
C PHE A 111 -6.04 -5.62 -8.92
N PRO A 112 -5.27 -6.07 -9.91
CA PRO A 112 -5.70 -6.14 -11.32
C PRO A 112 -6.93 -7.03 -11.58
N ASP A 113 -7.21 -7.97 -10.68
CA ASP A 113 -8.39 -8.84 -10.77
C ASP A 113 -9.69 -8.13 -10.34
N MET A 114 -9.60 -6.89 -9.84
CA MET A 114 -10.74 -6.06 -9.51
C MET A 114 -11.31 -5.40 -10.77
N GLU A 115 -12.34 -6.02 -11.37
CA GLU A 115 -12.95 -5.54 -12.62
C GLU A 115 -13.96 -4.38 -12.38
N ASP A 116 -14.71 -4.43 -11.27
CA ASP A 116 -15.79 -3.50 -10.90
C ASP A 116 -15.70 -3.08 -9.43
N ASP A 117 -16.50 -2.08 -9.05
CA ASP A 117 -16.76 -1.73 -7.65
C ASP A 117 -17.36 -2.94 -6.92
N MET A 118 -16.94 -3.19 -5.69
CA MET A 118 -17.38 -4.36 -4.95
C MET A 118 -17.55 -4.10 -3.45
N SER A 119 -18.35 -4.95 -2.78
CA SER A 119 -18.47 -4.93 -1.34
C SER A 119 -17.13 -5.25 -0.65
N PHE A 120 -16.96 -4.87 0.63
CA PHE A 120 -15.79 -5.26 1.40
C PHE A 120 -15.63 -6.79 1.46
N GLU A 121 -16.72 -7.53 1.63
CA GLU A 121 -16.71 -9.00 1.67
C GLU A 121 -16.12 -9.60 0.38
N ASP A 122 -16.59 -9.13 -0.78
CA ASP A 122 -16.11 -9.60 -2.08
C ASP A 122 -14.66 -9.18 -2.33
N PHE A 123 -14.30 -7.94 -1.97
CA PHE A 123 -12.95 -7.42 -2.11
C PHE A 123 -11.94 -8.23 -1.29
N PHE A 124 -12.22 -8.45 0.01
CA PHE A 124 -11.32 -9.22 0.86
C PHE A 124 -11.25 -10.70 0.46
N SER A 125 -12.36 -11.27 -0.01
CA SER A 125 -12.36 -12.60 -0.61
C SER A 125 -11.47 -12.69 -1.85
N LEU A 126 -11.50 -11.66 -2.71
CA LEU A 126 -10.68 -11.56 -3.92
C LEU A 126 -9.19 -11.53 -3.59
N ILE A 127 -8.77 -10.71 -2.63
CA ILE A 127 -7.36 -10.52 -2.27
C ILE A 127 -6.84 -11.51 -1.22
N GLY A 128 -7.72 -12.34 -0.64
CA GLY A 128 -7.35 -13.38 0.34
C GLY A 128 -6.90 -12.81 1.69
N VAL A 129 -7.52 -11.73 2.15
CA VAL A 129 -7.26 -11.08 3.45
C VAL A 129 -8.47 -11.26 4.36
N ASP A 130 -8.25 -11.72 5.59
CA ASP A 130 -9.32 -12.01 6.57
C ASP A 130 -9.42 -10.94 7.67
N ASP A 131 -8.43 -10.07 7.84
CA ASP A 131 -8.35 -9.09 8.93
C ASP A 131 -8.12 -7.68 8.39
N TYR A 132 -9.01 -6.75 8.74
CA TYR A 132 -8.93 -5.37 8.33
C TYR A 132 -9.56 -4.43 9.36
N GLU A 133 -9.16 -3.17 9.33
CA GLU A 133 -9.76 -2.07 10.08
C GLU A 133 -10.51 -1.15 9.13
N TYR A 134 -11.73 -0.78 9.49
CA TYR A 134 -12.49 0.24 8.79
C TYR A 134 -12.82 1.39 9.73
N PHE A 135 -12.44 2.59 9.33
CA PHE A 135 -12.67 3.81 10.10
C PHE A 135 -13.96 4.48 9.61
N GLY A 136 -15.02 4.33 10.42
CA GLY A 136 -16.31 4.93 10.15
C GLY A 136 -16.35 6.45 10.40
N GLU A 137 -17.55 7.04 10.26
CA GLU A 137 -17.81 8.48 10.30
C GLU A 137 -17.33 9.18 11.59
N ASP A 138 -17.30 8.46 12.72
CA ASP A 138 -16.94 9.03 14.03
C ASP A 138 -15.42 9.23 14.24
N THR A 139 -14.60 9.00 13.21
CA THR A 139 -13.14 9.10 13.29
C THR A 139 -12.59 10.16 12.35
N LEU A 140 -11.39 10.69 12.65
CA LEU A 140 -10.68 11.61 11.76
C LEU A 140 -10.24 10.95 10.43
N ALA A 141 -10.21 9.63 10.39
CA ALA A 141 -9.88 8.82 9.23
C ALA A 141 -11.13 8.24 8.55
N ALA A 142 -12.28 8.90 8.68
CA ALA A 142 -13.56 8.42 8.12
C ALA A 142 -13.42 7.97 6.67
N GLY A 143 -13.93 6.77 6.36
CA GLY A 143 -13.86 6.18 5.03
C GLY A 143 -12.51 5.56 4.68
N LEU A 144 -11.60 5.38 5.64
CA LEU A 144 -10.34 4.69 5.43
C LEU A 144 -10.47 3.21 5.79
N LEU A 145 -10.01 2.35 4.89
CA LEU A 145 -9.88 0.92 5.05
C LEU A 145 -8.39 0.58 5.14
N ARG A 146 -7.99 -0.17 6.18
CA ARG A 146 -6.59 -0.51 6.48
C ARG A 146 -6.43 -2.00 6.70
N PHE A 147 -5.43 -2.62 6.08
CA PHE A 147 -5.12 -4.04 6.24
C PHE A 147 -3.67 -4.35 5.85
N MET A 148 -3.22 -5.57 6.20
CA MET A 148 -1.93 -6.08 5.77
C MET A 148 -2.11 -6.95 4.52
N TYR A 149 -1.28 -6.72 3.51
CA TYR A 149 -1.22 -7.50 2.28
C TYR A 149 0.23 -7.80 1.92
N GLN A 150 0.62 -9.08 1.90
CA GLN A 150 2.00 -9.52 1.63
C GLN A 150 3.05 -8.81 2.50
N ASP A 151 2.80 -8.75 3.82
CA ASP A 151 3.62 -8.05 4.82
C ASP A 151 3.74 -6.52 4.66
N MET A 152 2.98 -5.94 3.75
CA MET A 152 2.87 -4.48 3.56
C MET A 152 1.56 -3.93 4.10
N GLU A 153 1.60 -2.73 4.62
CA GLU A 153 0.41 -2.00 5.04
C GLU A 153 -0.28 -1.39 3.81
N VAL A 154 -1.57 -1.66 3.66
CA VAL A 154 -2.41 -1.10 2.59
C VAL A 154 -3.49 -0.23 3.23
N MET A 155 -3.67 0.96 2.66
CA MET A 155 -4.75 1.87 2.99
C MET A 155 -5.55 2.20 1.74
N VAL A 156 -6.87 1.98 1.78
CA VAL A 156 -7.80 2.30 0.70
C VAL A 156 -8.73 3.42 1.17
N ASN A 157 -8.82 4.50 0.41
CA ASN A 157 -9.79 5.54 0.67
C ASN A 157 -11.12 5.21 -0.03
N THR A 158 -12.17 4.96 0.75
CA THR A 158 -13.50 4.62 0.24
C THR A 158 -14.43 5.83 0.11
N ASN A 159 -13.95 7.04 0.44
CA ASN A 159 -14.72 8.27 0.30
C ASN A 159 -14.86 8.70 -1.17
N GLU A 160 -15.88 9.48 -1.43
CA GLU A 160 -16.01 10.17 -2.71
C GLU A 160 -15.27 11.50 -2.71
N ILE A 161 -14.59 11.80 -3.83
CA ILE A 161 -13.97 13.11 -4.06
C ILE A 161 -15.08 14.09 -4.41
N THR A 162 -15.21 15.16 -3.63
CA THR A 162 -16.17 16.22 -3.91
C THR A 162 -15.70 17.12 -5.07
N PRO A 163 -16.63 17.81 -5.77
CA PRO A 163 -16.25 18.81 -6.80
C PRO A 163 -15.38 19.96 -6.28
N ARG A 164 -15.26 20.13 -4.97
CA ARG A 164 -14.41 21.14 -4.31
C ARG A 164 -13.03 20.61 -3.91
N GLY A 165 -12.74 19.32 -4.22
CA GLY A 165 -11.48 18.67 -3.88
C GLY A 165 -11.39 18.19 -2.43
N GLY A 166 -12.51 18.07 -1.74
CA GLY A 166 -12.60 17.43 -0.41
C GLY A 166 -13.04 15.97 -0.54
N TRP A 167 -13.06 15.28 0.60
CA TRP A 167 -13.54 13.92 0.73
C TRP A 167 -14.89 13.93 1.46
N ASP A 168 -15.92 13.27 0.90
CA ASP A 168 -17.20 13.06 1.57
C ASP A 168 -17.32 11.59 1.98
N PHE A 169 -17.54 11.35 3.26
CA PHE A 169 -17.82 10.03 3.78
C PHE A 169 -19.17 9.52 3.25
N THR A 170 -19.13 8.42 2.49
CA THR A 170 -20.35 7.85 1.88
C THR A 170 -21.12 6.95 2.83
N GLY A 171 -20.48 6.41 3.85
CA GLY A 171 -21.06 5.43 4.77
C GLY A 171 -21.34 4.05 4.16
N GLU A 172 -20.90 3.82 2.94
CA GLU A 172 -21.07 2.56 2.23
C GLU A 172 -19.83 1.67 2.38
N GLU A 173 -20.02 0.39 2.64
CA GLU A 173 -18.95 -0.60 2.73
C GLU A 173 -18.60 -1.14 1.33
N ILE A 174 -18.15 -0.24 0.45
CA ILE A 174 -17.81 -0.52 -0.95
C ILE A 174 -16.40 -0.04 -1.23
N VAL A 175 -15.60 -0.86 -1.90
CA VAL A 175 -14.34 -0.46 -2.53
C VAL A 175 -14.64 -0.12 -3.98
N LYS A 176 -14.43 1.14 -4.37
CA LYS A 176 -14.52 1.56 -5.76
C LYS A 176 -13.29 1.09 -6.53
N ARG A 177 -13.47 0.75 -7.79
CA ARG A 177 -12.39 0.31 -8.66
C ARG A 177 -11.25 1.32 -8.76
N ASP A 178 -11.58 2.60 -8.78
CA ASP A 178 -10.65 3.72 -8.85
C ASP A 178 -10.36 4.37 -7.49
N ALA A 179 -10.72 3.68 -6.38
CA ALA A 179 -10.43 4.18 -5.05
C ALA A 179 -8.92 4.43 -4.88
N PRO A 180 -8.52 5.58 -4.32
CA PRO A 180 -7.13 5.85 -3.99
C PRO A 180 -6.59 4.84 -2.98
N VAL A 181 -5.43 4.28 -3.29
CA VAL A 181 -4.76 3.25 -2.47
C VAL A 181 -3.32 3.65 -2.23
N SER A 182 -2.85 3.48 -1.00
CA SER A 182 -1.42 3.43 -0.69
C SER A 182 -1.04 2.05 -0.19
N ILE A 183 0.14 1.58 -0.58
CA ILE A 183 0.76 0.35 -0.08
C ILE A 183 2.19 0.68 0.31
N ALA A 184 2.62 0.30 1.52
CA ALA A 184 3.95 0.60 2.00
C ALA A 184 4.51 -0.49 2.92
N ASP A 185 5.84 -0.69 2.83
CA ASP A 185 6.61 -1.42 3.84
C ASP A 185 6.80 -0.51 5.07
N PRO A 186 6.22 -0.87 6.22
CA PRO A 186 6.24 -0.01 7.41
C PRO A 186 7.66 0.14 8.01
N GLU A 187 8.57 -0.81 7.81
CA GLU A 187 9.94 -0.71 8.32
C GLU A 187 10.76 0.30 7.50
N ILE A 188 10.63 0.24 6.17
CA ILE A 188 11.31 1.21 5.29
C ILE A 188 10.72 2.61 5.51
N LEU A 189 9.39 2.72 5.61
CA LEU A 189 8.71 3.99 5.85
C LEU A 189 9.18 4.67 7.14
N ASN A 190 9.27 3.93 8.25
CA ASN A 190 9.77 4.43 9.52
C ASN A 190 11.23 4.89 9.42
N THR A 191 12.09 4.10 8.77
CA THR A 191 13.50 4.44 8.55
C THR A 191 13.65 5.74 7.75
N ASN A 192 12.87 5.90 6.68
CA ASN A 192 12.87 7.12 5.87
C ASN A 192 12.40 8.33 6.67
N SER A 193 11.34 8.18 7.46
CA SER A 193 10.80 9.26 8.30
C SER A 193 11.79 9.72 9.36
N ASP A 194 12.51 8.80 9.99
CA ASP A 194 13.56 9.11 10.96
C ASP A 194 14.72 9.86 10.31
N LEU A 195 15.18 9.42 9.13
CA LEU A 195 16.25 10.04 8.37
C LEU A 195 15.89 11.46 7.93
N ALA A 196 14.71 11.63 7.33
CA ALA A 196 14.22 12.92 6.88
C ALA A 196 13.97 13.87 8.06
N GLY A 197 13.44 13.37 9.17
CA GLY A 197 13.24 14.13 10.41
C GLY A 197 14.55 14.67 10.97
N ALA A 198 15.63 13.87 11.00
CA ALA A 198 16.94 14.31 11.45
C ALA A 198 17.49 15.47 10.59
N VAL A 199 17.34 15.40 9.26
CA VAL A 199 17.76 16.47 8.34
C VAL A 199 16.94 17.75 8.57
N MET A 200 15.65 17.64 8.81
CA MET A 200 14.78 18.80 9.06
C MET A 200 15.10 19.51 10.39
N PHE A 201 15.46 18.75 11.42
CA PHE A 201 15.76 19.30 12.74
C PHE A 201 17.19 19.84 12.89
N ASP A 202 18.18 19.27 12.21
CA ASP A 202 19.60 19.66 12.37
C ASP A 202 19.89 21.07 11.83
N LYS A 203 19.03 21.64 10.99
CA LYS A 203 19.19 23.00 10.43
C LYS A 203 18.47 24.13 11.18
N THR A 204 17.73 23.82 12.23
CA THR A 204 17.11 24.85 13.09
C THR A 204 18.05 25.39 14.18
N VAL A 205 19.30 24.93 14.25
CA VAL A 205 20.31 25.30 15.26
C VAL A 205 21.51 26.01 14.59
N SER A 206 21.27 26.96 13.71
CA SER A 206 22.32 27.81 13.18
C SER A 206 21.92 29.28 13.12
#